data_2bc1d04d1ac2af93c60194168814bf4c
#
_entry.id   2bc1d04d1ac2af93c60194168814bf4c
#
_cell.length_a   1.000
_cell.length_b   1.000
_cell.length_c   1.000
_cell.angle_alpha   90.00
_cell.angle_beta   90.00
_cell.angle_gamma   90.00
#
_symmetry.space_group_name_H-M   'P 1'
#
loop_
_entity.id
_entity.type
_entity.pdbx_description
1 polymer ?
#
loop_
_entity_poly.entity_id
_entity_poly.type
_entity_poly.pdbx_seq_one_letter_code
_entity_poly.pdbx_strand_id
1 'polypeptide(L)'
;MDETNTIQNSTDTSTNEELLSTVVPTKAEEQKITGEETKTEQSTKKEDTVFKVEPSKSLGQAALVPTLSPENFDPTAEISYEIPEKYSAIRSEYSGSIQLIYYDTFDYFGDNAPLKKPAYVYLPYGYDEEKQYNVLYLMHGIGGNEKEWGMYHNASTLKAIMDNLVYYGDIEPFIVVVPNGRSSVNYANTNSDHNSFYKFGNELRNDLIPYIDANFATFAEYNEQGYDLTLAREHRAMGGLSMGAMQTINIGLCESLDIISYFGAFSACPTTNTSAKIVSALDNFKDYDINYFYNICGTADGIAWPHATNAVLNITSLSERLREDENFKWQEIEGGVHDFKVWYLGFYNYVQLIFNK
;
A
#
# COMPACT_ATOMS: atom_id res chain seq x y z
N MET A 1 10.08 36.06 -59.69
CA MET A 1 9.30 34.92 -60.13
C MET A 1 8.97 34.22 -58.82
N ASP A 2 8.05 34.75 -58.03
CA ASP A 2 6.59 34.62 -58.07
C ASP A 2 6.15 33.15 -58.17
N GLU A 3 5.61 32.64 -57.10
CA GLU A 3 4.22 32.22 -56.97
C GLU A 3 3.88 31.85 -55.55
N THR A 4 3.06 32.71 -54.99
CA THR A 4 2.21 32.52 -53.77
C THR A 4 1.09 31.56 -54.06
N ASN A 5 0.75 30.68 -53.15
CA ASN A 5 -0.54 30.00 -53.15
C ASN A 5 -1.16 30.00 -51.76
N THR A 6 -2.12 30.88 -51.62
CA THR A 6 -3.13 31.03 -50.54
C THR A 6 -4.22 30.01 -50.77
N ILE A 7 -4.60 29.25 -49.74
CA ILE A 7 -5.90 28.54 -49.70
C ILE A 7 -6.66 28.92 -48.47
N GLN A 8 -7.89 29.30 -48.73
CA GLN A 8 -8.91 29.90 -47.89
C GLN A 8 -9.56 28.91 -46.92
N ASN A 9 -9.99 29.48 -45.78
CA ASN A 9 -11.00 28.96 -44.87
C ASN A 9 -12.35 28.65 -45.56
N SER A 10 -12.98 27.55 -45.10
CA SER A 10 -14.45 27.46 -45.15
C SER A 10 -14.95 26.83 -43.84
N THR A 11 -15.65 27.67 -43.12
CA THR A 11 -16.55 27.36 -42.03
C THR A 11 -17.79 26.68 -42.59
N ASP A 12 -18.24 25.61 -41.97
CA ASP A 12 -19.66 25.19 -42.08
C ASP A 12 -20.21 24.79 -40.74
N THR A 13 -21.15 25.58 -40.32
CA THR A 13 -22.07 25.42 -39.18
C THR A 13 -23.32 24.68 -39.67
N SER A 14 -23.67 23.59 -39.06
CA SER A 14 -25.06 23.10 -39.12
C SER A 14 -25.54 22.61 -37.76
N THR A 15 -26.44 23.40 -37.21
CA THR A 15 -27.39 23.13 -36.14
C THR A 15 -28.38 22.05 -36.56
N ASN A 16 -28.72 21.13 -35.65
CA ASN A 16 -30.01 20.46 -35.68
C ASN A 16 -30.50 20.30 -34.25
N GLU A 17 -31.62 21.00 -34.04
CA GLU A 17 -32.54 20.94 -32.90
C GLU A 17 -33.54 19.78 -33.05
N GLU A 18 -34.05 19.37 -31.88
CA GLU A 18 -35.35 18.76 -31.59
C GLU A 18 -35.68 17.33 -32.02
N LEU A 19 -35.92 16.53 -31.00
CA LEU A 19 -37.25 15.88 -30.83
C LEU A 19 -37.47 15.49 -29.34
N LEU A 20 -38.33 16.27 -28.67
CA LEU A 20 -39.01 15.90 -27.43
C LEU A 20 -39.98 14.76 -27.69
N SER A 21 -40.02 13.78 -26.80
CA SER A 21 -41.22 12.96 -26.60
C SER A 21 -41.42 12.72 -25.10
N THR A 22 -42.44 13.36 -24.61
CA THR A 22 -43.06 13.26 -23.30
C THR A 22 -43.75 11.92 -23.10
N VAL A 23 -43.54 11.27 -21.94
CA VAL A 23 -44.48 10.31 -21.37
C VAL A 23 -44.71 10.64 -19.90
N VAL A 24 -45.98 10.94 -19.58
CA VAL A 24 -46.54 11.32 -18.28
C VAL A 24 -46.84 10.03 -17.47
N PRO A 25 -46.76 10.05 -16.12
CA PRO A 25 -46.96 8.86 -15.28
C PRO A 25 -48.44 8.65 -14.92
N THR A 26 -48.83 7.38 -14.87
CA THR A 26 -50.14 6.94 -14.34
C THR A 26 -50.05 6.64 -12.83
N LYS A 27 -51.01 7.21 -12.10
CA LYS A 27 -51.37 6.95 -10.70
C LYS A 27 -52.11 5.62 -10.57
N ALA A 28 -51.83 4.87 -9.48
CA ALA A 28 -52.78 4.02 -8.73
C ALA A 28 -52.00 3.47 -7.52
N GLU A 29 -52.44 3.23 -6.34
CA GLU A 29 -53.67 3.50 -5.58
C GLU A 29 -53.30 3.28 -4.11
N GLU A 30 -53.80 4.14 -3.22
CA GLU A 30 -53.67 3.98 -1.76
C GLU A 30 -54.49 2.79 -1.27
N GLN A 31 -53.93 1.94 -0.44
CA GLN A 31 -54.67 1.14 0.52
C GLN A 31 -54.22 1.44 1.94
N LYS A 32 -55.16 2.05 2.65
CA LYS A 32 -55.15 2.41 4.06
C LYS A 32 -55.57 1.20 4.87
N ILE A 33 -54.72 0.72 5.79
CA ILE A 33 -55.17 -0.14 6.90
C ILE A 33 -54.73 0.51 8.21
N THR A 34 -55.73 0.84 9.00
CA THR A 34 -55.66 1.35 10.38
C THR A 34 -55.49 0.19 11.34
N GLY A 35 -54.71 0.38 12.42
CA GLY A 35 -54.77 -0.51 13.57
C GLY A 35 -53.62 -0.35 14.55
N GLU A 36 -53.84 0.44 15.55
CA GLU A 36 -53.45 0.36 16.98
C GLU A 36 -52.00 0.41 17.42
N GLU A 37 -51.77 1.41 18.24
CA GLU A 37 -50.64 1.70 19.09
C GLU A 37 -50.42 0.62 20.18
N THR A 38 -49.14 0.24 20.40
CA THR A 38 -48.65 -0.06 21.73
C THR A 38 -47.23 0.46 21.85
N LYS A 39 -47.04 1.44 22.69
CA LYS A 39 -45.77 1.93 23.20
C LYS A 39 -45.05 0.84 24.00
N THR A 40 -43.83 0.59 23.64
CA THR A 40 -42.81 0.15 24.65
C THR A 40 -41.48 0.73 24.20
N GLU A 41 -41.02 1.73 24.94
CA GLU A 41 -39.65 2.23 24.90
C GLU A 41 -38.72 1.12 25.40
N GLN A 42 -37.81 0.65 24.57
CA GLN A 42 -36.56 0.03 25.02
C GLN A 42 -35.42 0.59 24.16
N SER A 43 -34.68 1.46 24.82
CA SER A 43 -33.36 1.91 24.42
C SER A 43 -32.44 0.70 24.32
N THR A 44 -32.13 0.26 23.11
CA THR A 44 -31.01 -0.65 22.86
C THR A 44 -29.86 0.16 22.30
N LYS A 45 -28.88 0.43 23.16
CA LYS A 45 -27.52 0.75 22.73
C LYS A 45 -27.07 -0.37 21.80
N LYS A 46 -26.82 -0.07 20.54
CA LYS A 46 -26.01 -0.93 19.67
C LYS A 46 -24.58 -0.83 20.17
N GLU A 47 -24.11 -1.86 20.86
CA GLU A 47 -22.69 -2.12 21.01
C GLU A 47 -22.16 -2.53 19.65
N ASP A 48 -21.20 -1.73 19.14
CA ASP A 48 -20.36 -2.12 18.01
C ASP A 48 -19.50 -3.32 18.46
N THR A 49 -19.95 -4.50 18.08
CA THR A 49 -19.19 -5.75 18.33
C THR A 49 -18.00 -5.76 17.35
N VAL A 50 -16.87 -5.28 17.82
CA VAL A 50 -15.58 -5.67 17.27
C VAL A 50 -15.44 -7.17 17.46
N PHE A 51 -15.49 -7.93 16.37
CA PHE A 51 -15.19 -9.37 16.43
C PHE A 51 -13.68 -9.53 16.70
N LYS A 52 -13.29 -9.53 17.97
CA LYS A 52 -12.01 -10.08 18.40
C LYS A 52 -12.08 -11.58 18.20
N VAL A 53 -11.36 -12.09 17.19
CA VAL A 53 -11.05 -13.51 17.12
C VAL A 53 -10.00 -13.76 18.19
N GLU A 54 -10.40 -14.40 19.29
CA GLU A 54 -9.43 -14.80 20.33
C GLU A 54 -8.39 -15.75 19.71
N PRO A 55 -7.09 -15.53 19.99
CA PRO A 55 -6.06 -16.47 19.57
C PRO A 55 -6.34 -17.82 20.24
N SER A 56 -6.41 -18.88 19.45
CA SER A 56 -6.58 -20.23 19.98
C SER A 56 -5.39 -20.54 20.90
N LYS A 57 -5.64 -20.68 22.18
CA LYS A 57 -4.66 -21.18 23.15
C LYS A 57 -4.34 -22.63 22.81
N SER A 58 -3.33 -22.88 21.98
CA SER A 58 -2.68 -24.17 21.93
C SER A 58 -1.53 -24.14 22.94
N LEU A 59 -1.69 -24.87 24.03
CA LEU A 59 -0.61 -25.24 24.92
C LEU A 59 0.30 -26.26 24.20
N GLY A 60 1.21 -25.74 23.37
CA GLY A 60 2.33 -26.48 22.80
C GLY A 60 3.60 -25.74 23.18
N GLN A 61 4.60 -26.48 23.65
CA GLN A 61 5.92 -25.94 23.98
C GLN A 61 6.35 -24.94 22.90
N ALA A 62 6.65 -23.71 23.33
CA ALA A 62 7.25 -22.70 22.46
C ALA A 62 8.54 -23.29 21.88
N ALA A 63 8.50 -23.73 20.63
CA ALA A 63 9.71 -23.91 19.87
C ALA A 63 10.36 -22.53 19.85
N LEU A 64 11.60 -22.45 20.31
CA LEU A 64 12.41 -21.25 20.26
C LEU A 64 12.38 -20.78 18.81
N VAL A 65 11.66 -19.70 18.52
CA VAL A 65 11.83 -18.95 17.27
C VAL A 65 13.27 -18.46 17.33
N PRO A 66 14.14 -18.81 16.37
CA PRO A 66 15.50 -18.30 16.38
C PRO A 66 15.39 -16.76 16.33
N THR A 67 15.82 -16.11 17.38
CA THR A 67 15.99 -14.66 17.38
C THR A 67 17.21 -14.39 16.52
N LEU A 68 17.03 -13.90 15.29
CA LEU A 68 18.14 -13.33 14.56
C LEU A 68 18.58 -12.09 15.32
N SER A 69 19.84 -12.08 15.76
CA SER A 69 20.44 -10.86 16.26
C SER A 69 20.60 -9.88 15.10
N PRO A 70 20.36 -8.57 15.30
CA PRO A 70 20.60 -7.54 14.30
C PRO A 70 22.04 -7.52 13.75
N GLU A 71 22.95 -8.20 14.44
CA GLU A 71 24.35 -8.36 14.08
C GLU A 71 24.62 -9.19 12.81
N ASN A 72 23.58 -9.84 12.24
CA ASN A 72 23.71 -10.68 11.04
C ASN A 72 23.09 -10.06 9.78
N PHE A 73 22.70 -8.79 9.82
CA PHE A 73 22.25 -8.10 8.61
C PHE A 73 23.44 -7.93 7.66
N ASP A 74 23.36 -8.58 6.51
CA ASP A 74 24.28 -8.40 5.41
C ASP A 74 23.57 -7.64 4.28
N PRO A 75 23.77 -6.32 4.14
CA PRO A 75 23.16 -5.54 3.06
C PRO A 75 23.67 -5.97 1.68
N THR A 76 24.77 -6.76 1.64
CA THR A 76 25.28 -7.34 0.40
C THR A 76 24.69 -8.73 0.13
N ALA A 77 23.72 -9.20 0.94
CA ALA A 77 23.05 -10.46 0.70
C ALA A 77 22.51 -10.51 -0.74
N GLU A 78 22.88 -11.56 -1.46
CA GLU A 78 22.46 -11.73 -2.86
C GLU A 78 20.93 -11.74 -2.94
N ILE A 79 20.37 -10.74 -3.66
CA ILE A 79 18.96 -10.79 -4.00
C ILE A 79 18.67 -12.01 -4.87
N SER A 80 17.57 -12.69 -4.53
CA SER A 80 17.15 -13.88 -5.27
C SER A 80 16.50 -13.52 -6.61
N TYR A 81 16.64 -14.41 -7.59
CA TYR A 81 15.93 -14.35 -8.87
C TYR A 81 14.75 -15.32 -8.94
N GLU A 82 14.53 -16.08 -7.87
CA GLU A 82 13.38 -16.96 -7.69
C GLU A 82 13.00 -17.03 -6.20
N ILE A 83 11.75 -17.36 -5.93
CA ILE A 83 11.30 -17.65 -4.56
C ILE A 83 11.47 -19.14 -4.32
N PRO A 84 12.36 -19.59 -3.41
CA PRO A 84 12.48 -21.00 -3.11
C PRO A 84 11.17 -21.59 -2.62
N GLU A 85 10.83 -22.79 -3.06
CA GLU A 85 9.53 -23.46 -2.83
C GLU A 85 9.14 -23.47 -1.33
N LYS A 86 10.10 -23.62 -0.44
CA LYS A 86 9.87 -23.63 1.01
C LYS A 86 9.16 -22.37 1.53
N TYR A 87 9.33 -21.22 0.86
CA TYR A 87 8.68 -19.96 1.25
C TYR A 87 7.29 -19.77 0.66
N SER A 88 6.93 -20.55 -0.36
CA SER A 88 5.59 -20.51 -0.96
C SER A 88 4.62 -21.54 -0.34
N ALA A 89 5.11 -22.42 0.54
CA ALA A 89 4.32 -23.46 1.18
C ALA A 89 3.36 -22.85 2.23
N ILE A 90 2.06 -23.16 2.11
CA ILE A 90 1.07 -22.70 3.09
C ILE A 90 1.28 -23.45 4.40
N ARG A 91 1.41 -22.70 5.50
CA ARG A 91 1.55 -23.25 6.85
C ARG A 91 0.22 -23.33 7.56
N SER A 92 -0.05 -24.48 8.19
CA SER A 92 -1.19 -24.66 9.11
C SER A 92 -0.83 -24.37 10.58
N GLU A 93 0.47 -24.46 10.90
CA GLU A 93 1.04 -24.16 12.22
C GLU A 93 2.11 -23.10 12.10
N TYR A 94 2.37 -22.37 13.18
CA TYR A 94 3.33 -21.25 13.21
C TYR A 94 3.01 -20.22 12.12
N SER A 95 1.74 -19.92 11.93
CA SER A 95 1.19 -19.05 10.90
C SER A 95 0.63 -17.80 11.55
N GLY A 96 0.89 -16.64 10.94
CA GLY A 96 0.31 -15.37 11.36
C GLY A 96 -1.20 -15.31 11.13
N SER A 97 -1.83 -14.26 11.61
CA SER A 97 -3.27 -14.01 11.43
C SER A 97 -3.52 -12.79 10.56
N ILE A 98 -4.70 -12.76 9.94
CA ILE A 98 -5.15 -11.62 9.12
C ILE A 98 -6.39 -11.03 9.78
N GLN A 99 -6.39 -9.70 9.95
CA GLN A 99 -7.53 -8.93 10.46
C GLN A 99 -8.02 -7.97 9.39
N LEU A 100 -9.34 -7.87 9.22
CA LEU A 100 -9.98 -6.78 8.47
C LEU A 100 -10.28 -5.66 9.47
N ILE A 101 -9.73 -4.49 9.21
CA ILE A 101 -10.00 -3.28 9.98
C ILE A 101 -10.77 -2.26 9.14
N TYR A 102 -11.38 -1.31 9.83
CA TYR A 102 -11.98 -0.12 9.22
C TYR A 102 -11.49 1.10 10.00
N TYR A 103 -10.92 2.07 9.30
CA TYR A 103 -10.46 3.34 9.88
C TYR A 103 -11.21 4.52 9.28
N ASP A 104 -11.38 5.55 10.09
CA ASP A 104 -12.00 6.80 9.66
C ASP A 104 -10.97 7.63 8.89
N THR A 105 -11.39 8.24 7.80
CA THR A 105 -10.60 9.08 6.90
C THR A 105 -11.49 10.08 6.19
N PHE A 106 -10.98 10.73 5.13
CA PHE A 106 -11.71 11.73 4.35
C PHE A 106 -11.53 11.50 2.85
N ASP A 107 -12.47 12.04 2.06
CA ASP A 107 -12.36 12.14 0.60
C ASP A 107 -11.35 13.23 0.22
N TYR A 108 -10.04 12.93 0.33
CA TYR A 108 -8.97 13.89 0.01
C TYR A 108 -8.88 14.24 -1.48
N PHE A 109 -9.53 13.49 -2.33
CA PHE A 109 -9.62 13.78 -3.77
C PHE A 109 -10.81 14.69 -4.09
N GLY A 110 -11.88 14.63 -3.31
CA GLY A 110 -13.12 15.38 -3.52
C GLY A 110 -13.30 16.53 -2.54
N ASP A 111 -14.35 16.48 -1.75
CA ASP A 111 -14.83 17.56 -0.89
C ASP A 111 -14.45 17.42 0.60
N ASN A 112 -13.57 16.51 0.92
CA ASN A 112 -13.19 16.12 2.28
C ASN A 112 -14.36 15.57 3.12
N ALA A 113 -15.35 14.95 2.48
CA ALA A 113 -16.40 14.24 3.20
C ALA A 113 -15.80 13.11 4.04
N PRO A 114 -16.32 12.86 5.26
CA PRO A 114 -15.84 11.76 6.09
C PRO A 114 -16.12 10.41 5.42
N LEU A 115 -15.13 9.53 5.48
CA LEU A 115 -15.17 8.17 4.94
C LEU A 115 -14.79 7.15 6.00
N LYS A 116 -15.20 5.91 5.81
CA LYS A 116 -14.67 4.75 6.53
C LYS A 116 -14.15 3.76 5.51
N LYS A 117 -12.83 3.46 5.56
CA LYS A 117 -12.16 2.62 4.58
C LYS A 117 -11.62 1.32 5.19
N PRO A 118 -11.62 0.21 4.44
CA PRO A 118 -11.05 -1.05 4.88
C PRO A 118 -9.53 -1.09 4.67
N ALA A 119 -8.86 -1.83 5.55
CA ALA A 119 -7.52 -2.37 5.30
C ALA A 119 -7.41 -3.77 5.87
N TYR A 120 -6.56 -4.62 5.29
CA TYR A 120 -6.16 -5.87 5.90
C TYR A 120 -4.85 -5.71 6.64
N VAL A 121 -4.76 -6.30 7.82
CA VAL A 121 -3.57 -6.28 8.67
C VAL A 121 -3.13 -7.71 8.92
N TYR A 122 -1.92 -8.05 8.49
CA TYR A 122 -1.26 -9.28 8.86
C TYR A 122 -0.49 -9.05 10.16
N LEU A 123 -0.75 -9.92 11.13
CA LEU A 123 -0.02 -10.01 12.39
C LEU A 123 0.83 -11.29 12.36
N PRO A 124 2.14 -11.22 12.64
CA PRO A 124 3.02 -12.37 12.58
C PRO A 124 2.65 -13.43 13.62
N TYR A 125 3.10 -14.67 13.41
CA TYR A 125 2.95 -15.70 14.41
C TYR A 125 3.55 -15.27 15.76
N GLY A 126 2.80 -15.46 16.84
CA GLY A 126 3.23 -15.05 18.17
C GLY A 126 3.17 -13.55 18.42
N TYR A 127 2.35 -12.82 17.63
CA TYR A 127 2.08 -11.41 17.89
C TYR A 127 1.61 -11.22 19.34
N ASP A 128 2.21 -10.26 20.02
CA ASP A 128 2.05 -9.97 21.44
C ASP A 128 1.91 -8.46 21.63
N GLU A 129 0.83 -8.03 22.25
CA GLU A 129 0.53 -6.61 22.47
C GLU A 129 1.51 -5.94 23.47
N GLU A 130 2.32 -6.72 24.20
CA GLU A 130 3.36 -6.22 25.10
C GLU A 130 4.71 -5.97 24.40
N LYS A 131 4.82 -6.33 23.11
CA LYS A 131 6.00 -6.10 22.27
C LYS A 131 5.79 -4.91 21.35
N GLN A 132 6.84 -4.56 20.60
CA GLN A 132 6.77 -3.54 19.55
C GLN A 132 7.17 -4.15 18.20
N TYR A 133 6.46 -3.76 17.16
CA TYR A 133 6.65 -4.30 15.80
C TYR A 133 6.84 -3.17 14.80
N ASN A 134 7.72 -3.42 13.84
CA ASN A 134 7.84 -2.62 12.62
C ASN A 134 6.58 -2.79 11.76
N VAL A 135 6.31 -1.83 10.87
CA VAL A 135 5.10 -1.83 10.03
C VAL A 135 5.46 -1.60 8.56
N LEU A 136 5.02 -2.50 7.68
CA LEU A 136 5.05 -2.33 6.24
C LEU A 136 3.65 -1.97 5.72
N TYR A 137 3.52 -0.81 5.05
CA TYR A 137 2.34 -0.39 4.29
C TYR A 137 2.49 -0.86 2.84
N LEU A 138 1.67 -1.84 2.40
CA LEU A 138 1.83 -2.51 1.11
C LEU A 138 0.69 -2.15 0.16
N MET A 139 1.03 -1.42 -0.90
CA MET A 139 0.08 -0.78 -1.81
C MET A 139 -0.25 -1.65 -3.03
N HIS A 140 -1.50 -1.62 -3.46
CA HIS A 140 -2.01 -2.33 -4.63
C HIS A 140 -1.88 -1.51 -5.94
N GLY A 141 -2.15 -2.16 -7.09
CA GLY A 141 -2.15 -1.53 -8.42
C GLY A 141 -3.45 -0.81 -8.77
N ILE A 142 -3.46 -0.21 -9.97
CA ILE A 142 -4.57 0.63 -10.45
C ILE A 142 -5.90 -0.11 -10.57
N GLY A 143 -5.89 -1.38 -10.95
CA GLY A 143 -7.09 -2.23 -11.10
C GLY A 143 -7.49 -2.98 -9.83
N GLY A 144 -6.66 -2.89 -8.77
CA GLY A 144 -6.83 -3.62 -7.53
C GLY A 144 -7.51 -2.84 -6.41
N ASN A 145 -7.48 -3.41 -5.24
CA ASN A 145 -7.92 -2.82 -3.98
C ASN A 145 -7.16 -3.51 -2.82
N GLU A 146 -7.59 -3.31 -1.58
CA GLU A 146 -7.00 -3.90 -0.38
C GLU A 146 -6.91 -5.44 -0.38
N LYS A 147 -7.53 -6.12 -1.36
CA LYS A 147 -7.50 -7.59 -1.51
C LYS A 147 -6.49 -8.07 -2.55
N GLU A 148 -5.92 -7.19 -3.36
CA GLU A 148 -5.13 -7.59 -4.54
C GLU A 148 -3.93 -8.48 -4.18
N TRP A 149 -3.26 -8.21 -3.07
CA TRP A 149 -2.16 -9.02 -2.57
C TRP A 149 -2.58 -10.38 -1.95
N GLY A 150 -3.88 -10.67 -1.91
CA GLY A 150 -4.40 -11.90 -1.32
C GLY A 150 -4.45 -11.91 0.22
N MET A 151 -4.04 -10.83 0.90
CA MET A 151 -4.01 -10.73 2.37
C MET A 151 -5.42 -10.63 3.00
N TYR A 152 -6.40 -11.29 2.42
CA TYR A 152 -7.76 -11.43 2.95
C TYR A 152 -8.13 -12.89 3.26
N HIS A 153 -7.22 -13.84 3.00
CA HIS A 153 -7.44 -15.26 3.30
C HIS A 153 -6.12 -15.99 3.62
N ASN A 154 -6.22 -17.07 4.38
CA ASN A 154 -5.06 -17.82 4.89
C ASN A 154 -4.25 -18.58 3.80
N ALA A 155 -4.79 -18.79 2.62
CA ALA A 155 -4.10 -19.45 1.49
C ALA A 155 -3.40 -18.44 0.56
N SER A 156 -3.12 -17.24 1.02
CA SER A 156 -2.42 -16.21 0.27
C SER A 156 -0.94 -16.56 0.08
N THR A 157 -0.43 -16.37 -1.14
CA THR A 157 1.01 -16.50 -1.42
C THR A 157 1.83 -15.51 -0.60
N LEU A 158 1.36 -14.27 -0.48
CA LEU A 158 2.05 -13.25 0.32
C LEU A 158 2.14 -13.66 1.79
N LYS A 159 1.03 -14.15 2.36
CA LYS A 159 1.02 -14.66 3.72
C LYS A 159 1.96 -15.86 3.90
N ALA A 160 1.98 -16.79 2.93
CA ALA A 160 2.89 -17.93 2.97
C ALA A 160 4.35 -17.48 2.98
N ILE A 161 4.72 -16.48 2.17
CA ILE A 161 6.07 -15.90 2.18
C ILE A 161 6.41 -15.34 3.56
N MET A 162 5.54 -14.51 4.14
CA MET A 162 5.75 -13.92 5.47
C MET A 162 5.87 -14.98 6.56
N ASP A 163 4.91 -15.92 6.61
CA ASP A 163 4.89 -16.98 7.60
C ASP A 163 6.17 -17.83 7.56
N ASN A 164 6.68 -18.13 6.36
CA ASN A 164 7.87 -18.95 6.22
C ASN A 164 9.16 -18.19 6.50
N LEU A 165 9.27 -16.93 6.09
CA LEU A 165 10.44 -16.10 6.42
C LEU A 165 10.57 -15.94 7.93
N VAL A 166 9.47 -15.67 8.65
CA VAL A 166 9.45 -15.61 10.12
C VAL A 166 9.78 -16.98 10.74
N TYR A 167 9.18 -18.06 10.22
CA TYR A 167 9.40 -19.40 10.75
C TYR A 167 10.85 -19.89 10.64
N TYR A 168 11.51 -19.59 9.50
CA TYR A 168 12.91 -19.97 9.30
C TYR A 168 13.90 -19.00 9.97
N GLY A 169 13.40 -17.86 10.50
CA GLY A 169 14.22 -16.85 11.14
C GLY A 169 15.02 -15.99 10.15
N ASP A 170 14.54 -15.89 8.92
CA ASP A 170 15.19 -15.07 7.87
C ASP A 170 14.83 -13.58 8.01
N ILE A 171 13.75 -13.27 8.73
CA ILE A 171 13.34 -11.90 9.08
C ILE A 171 12.85 -11.83 10.53
N GLU A 172 13.02 -10.68 11.17
CA GLU A 172 12.29 -10.36 12.40
C GLU A 172 10.79 -10.20 12.09
N PRO A 173 9.90 -10.64 13.01
CA PRO A 173 8.46 -10.49 12.82
C PRO A 173 8.02 -9.03 12.75
N PHE A 174 7.20 -8.67 11.77
CA PHE A 174 6.62 -7.33 11.64
C PHE A 174 5.18 -7.36 11.11
N ILE A 175 4.47 -6.25 11.25
CA ILE A 175 3.09 -6.07 10.81
C ILE A 175 3.08 -5.67 9.33
N VAL A 176 2.15 -6.24 8.53
CA VAL A 176 1.89 -5.77 7.16
C VAL A 176 0.47 -5.22 7.06
N VAL A 177 0.34 -3.97 6.63
CA VAL A 177 -0.94 -3.29 6.42
C VAL A 177 -1.18 -3.16 4.92
N VAL A 178 -2.32 -3.66 4.44
CA VAL A 178 -2.71 -3.61 3.02
C VAL A 178 -3.96 -2.74 2.89
N PRO A 179 -3.82 -1.42 2.70
CA PRO A 179 -4.92 -0.49 2.58
C PRO A 179 -5.46 -0.42 1.15
N ASN A 180 -6.60 0.25 0.97
CA ASN A 180 -7.02 0.74 -0.34
C ASN A 180 -6.32 2.07 -0.65
N GLY A 181 -5.52 2.11 -1.71
CA GLY A 181 -4.69 3.26 -2.09
C GLY A 181 -5.43 4.45 -2.72
N ARG A 182 -6.76 4.39 -2.86
CA ARG A 182 -7.58 5.48 -3.41
C ARG A 182 -8.18 6.33 -2.30
N SER A 183 -7.78 7.59 -2.20
CA SER A 183 -8.32 8.55 -1.20
C SER A 183 -9.52 9.29 -1.75
N SER A 184 -10.62 8.57 -2.02
CA SER A 184 -11.85 9.05 -2.65
C SER A 184 -13.07 8.31 -2.10
N VAL A 185 -14.23 8.98 -2.11
CA VAL A 185 -15.53 8.35 -1.83
C VAL A 185 -15.79 7.14 -2.75
N ASN A 186 -15.21 7.15 -3.94
CA ASN A 186 -15.35 6.07 -4.93
C ASN A 186 -14.26 5.00 -4.79
N TYR A 187 -13.55 4.91 -3.68
CA TYR A 187 -12.41 3.99 -3.49
C TYR A 187 -12.70 2.53 -3.87
N ALA A 188 -13.93 2.08 -3.72
CA ALA A 188 -14.36 0.72 -4.05
C ALA A 188 -14.49 0.46 -5.57
N ASN A 189 -14.56 1.51 -6.40
CA ASN A 189 -14.66 1.39 -7.84
C ASN A 189 -13.27 1.30 -8.47
N THR A 190 -12.85 0.09 -8.82
CA THR A 190 -11.51 -0.18 -9.39
C THR A 190 -11.31 0.35 -10.81
N ASN A 191 -12.36 0.81 -11.47
CA ASN A 191 -12.34 1.34 -12.84
C ASN A 191 -12.34 2.88 -12.93
N SER A 192 -12.35 3.57 -11.80
CA SER A 192 -12.40 5.03 -11.75
C SER A 192 -11.43 5.60 -10.72
N ASP A 193 -11.39 6.93 -10.65
CA ASP A 193 -10.62 7.68 -9.63
C ASP A 193 -9.14 7.40 -9.58
N HIS A 194 -8.50 7.14 -10.74
CA HIS A 194 -7.05 6.94 -10.80
C HIS A 194 -6.27 8.10 -10.16
N ASN A 195 -6.80 9.32 -10.25
CA ASN A 195 -6.18 10.50 -9.68
C ASN A 195 -6.24 10.54 -8.14
N SER A 196 -7.15 9.79 -7.52
CA SER A 196 -7.25 9.70 -6.07
C SER A 196 -6.05 8.99 -5.42
N PHE A 197 -5.31 8.18 -6.17
CA PHE A 197 -4.05 7.57 -5.72
C PHE A 197 -3.00 8.62 -5.33
N TYR A 198 -2.96 9.77 -6.01
CA TYR A 198 -1.99 10.85 -5.71
C TYR A 198 -2.33 11.63 -4.43
N LYS A 199 -3.49 11.39 -3.84
CA LYS A 199 -3.91 12.02 -2.58
C LYS A 199 -3.68 11.15 -1.35
N PHE A 200 -3.24 9.91 -1.56
CA PHE A 200 -3.07 8.94 -0.48
C PHE A 200 -2.05 9.37 0.58
N GLY A 201 -1.10 10.23 0.26
CA GLY A 201 -0.15 10.76 1.22
C GLY A 201 -0.81 11.51 2.39
N ASN A 202 -1.90 12.23 2.15
CA ASN A 202 -2.68 12.88 3.21
C ASN A 202 -3.35 11.85 4.12
N GLU A 203 -3.99 10.86 3.54
CA GLU A 203 -4.66 9.77 4.25
C GLU A 203 -3.66 8.92 5.04
N LEU A 204 -2.52 8.57 4.42
CA LEU A 204 -1.46 7.81 5.06
C LEU A 204 -0.96 8.50 6.34
N ARG A 205 -0.66 9.80 6.22
CA ARG A 205 -0.09 10.62 7.31
C ARG A 205 -1.09 10.94 8.40
N ASN A 206 -2.30 11.34 8.03
CA ASN A 206 -3.25 11.92 8.98
C ASN A 206 -4.17 10.89 9.61
N ASP A 207 -4.43 9.76 8.94
CA ASP A 207 -5.47 8.83 9.34
C ASP A 207 -4.94 7.40 9.53
N LEU A 208 -4.32 6.80 8.49
CA LEU A 208 -3.96 5.38 8.52
C LEU A 208 -2.82 5.07 9.50
N ILE A 209 -1.69 5.78 9.43
CA ILE A 209 -0.57 5.57 10.36
C ILE A 209 -1.02 5.82 11.80
N PRO A 210 -1.67 6.96 12.14
CA PRO A 210 -2.19 7.17 13.50
C PRO A 210 -3.15 6.10 13.98
N TYR A 211 -4.02 5.59 13.09
CA TYR A 211 -4.93 4.51 13.44
C TYR A 211 -4.16 3.20 13.78
N ILE A 212 -3.20 2.83 12.94
CA ILE A 212 -2.38 1.61 13.17
C ILE A 212 -1.59 1.73 14.46
N ASP A 213 -0.94 2.86 14.69
CA ASP A 213 -0.13 3.10 15.89
C ASP A 213 -0.99 3.10 17.18
N ALA A 214 -2.25 3.54 17.10
CA ALA A 214 -3.17 3.56 18.23
C ALA A 214 -3.80 2.19 18.53
N ASN A 215 -3.83 1.24 17.58
CA ASN A 215 -4.59 -0.01 17.71
C ASN A 215 -3.72 -1.27 17.66
N PHE A 216 -2.42 -1.16 17.35
CA PHE A 216 -1.48 -2.27 17.27
C PHE A 216 -0.19 -1.93 18.02
N ALA A 217 0.53 -2.96 18.44
CA ALA A 217 1.79 -2.82 19.17
C ALA A 217 2.94 -2.40 18.21
N THR A 218 2.98 -1.14 17.83
CA THR A 218 4.03 -0.56 16.99
C THR A 218 5.11 0.12 17.84
N PHE A 219 6.16 0.63 17.20
CA PHE A 219 7.18 1.46 17.85
C PHE A 219 6.73 2.92 18.06
N ALA A 220 5.46 3.22 17.87
CA ALA A 220 4.94 4.57 18.10
C ALA A 220 5.12 5.01 19.55
N GLU A 221 5.58 6.25 19.74
CA GLU A 221 5.77 6.85 21.04
C GLU A 221 4.67 7.87 21.32
N TYR A 222 4.10 7.77 22.52
CA TYR A 222 3.16 8.74 23.10
C TYR A 222 3.80 9.30 24.36
N ASN A 223 4.18 10.57 24.31
CA ASN A 223 4.84 11.24 25.43
C ASN A 223 4.01 12.43 25.94
N GLU A 224 4.52 13.19 26.92
CA GLU A 224 3.82 14.35 27.48
C GLU A 224 3.55 15.47 26.45
N GLN A 225 4.33 15.52 25.37
CA GLN A 225 4.16 16.45 24.26
C GLN A 225 3.13 15.97 23.25
N GLY A 226 2.65 14.71 23.36
CA GLY A 226 1.68 14.08 22.49
C GLY A 226 2.29 13.00 21.58
N TYR A 227 1.60 12.73 20.48
CA TYR A 227 2.00 11.76 19.47
C TYR A 227 2.74 12.47 18.32
N ASP A 228 3.95 11.99 18.02
CA ASP A 228 4.77 12.48 16.90
C ASP A 228 5.12 11.32 15.96
N LEU A 229 4.56 11.35 14.75
CA LEU A 229 4.77 10.34 13.69
C LEU A 229 6.24 10.17 13.33
N THR A 230 7.05 11.24 13.42
CA THR A 230 8.44 11.21 12.94
C THR A 230 9.35 10.36 13.81
N LEU A 231 9.00 10.19 15.10
CA LEU A 231 9.83 9.45 16.06
C LEU A 231 9.96 7.96 15.71
N ALA A 232 8.91 7.35 15.13
CA ALA A 232 8.91 5.95 14.73
C ALA A 232 9.18 5.73 13.23
N ARG A 233 9.75 6.72 12.50
CA ARG A 233 10.00 6.61 11.06
C ARG A 233 10.90 5.42 10.68
N GLU A 234 11.90 5.12 11.51
CA GLU A 234 12.85 4.01 11.31
C GLU A 234 12.16 2.63 11.36
N HIS A 235 10.96 2.59 11.89
CA HIS A 235 10.13 1.40 12.09
C HIS A 235 9.00 1.30 11.06
N ARG A 236 9.02 2.13 9.99
CA ARG A 236 8.00 2.11 8.96
C ARG A 236 8.59 1.95 7.57
N ALA A 237 7.96 1.06 6.81
CA ALA A 237 8.27 0.78 5.42
C ALA A 237 7.03 0.99 4.54
N MET A 238 7.24 1.33 3.29
CA MET A 238 6.22 1.36 2.26
C MET A 238 6.68 0.57 1.04
N GLY A 239 5.78 -0.23 0.49
CA GLY A 239 6.05 -0.96 -0.74
C GLY A 239 4.79 -1.12 -1.57
N GLY A 240 4.93 -1.53 -2.84
CA GLY A 240 3.75 -1.77 -3.66
C GLY A 240 4.05 -2.13 -5.10
N LEU A 241 3.01 -2.61 -5.78
CA LEU A 241 3.05 -3.01 -7.18
C LEU A 241 2.44 -1.94 -8.10
N SER A 242 2.97 -1.76 -9.31
CA SER A 242 2.38 -0.92 -10.35
C SER A 242 2.07 0.51 -9.87
N MET A 243 0.79 0.87 -9.77
CA MET A 243 0.35 2.17 -9.21
C MET A 243 0.78 2.33 -7.73
N GLY A 244 0.78 1.24 -6.96
CA GLY A 244 1.31 1.23 -5.59
C GLY A 244 2.82 1.44 -5.53
N ALA A 245 3.57 0.99 -6.52
CA ALA A 245 5.00 1.28 -6.65
C ALA A 245 5.23 2.77 -6.96
N MET A 246 4.39 3.37 -7.79
CA MET A 246 4.38 4.83 -8.00
C MET A 246 4.08 5.57 -6.70
N GLN A 247 3.08 5.13 -5.91
CA GLN A 247 2.81 5.73 -4.60
C GLN A 247 4.00 5.58 -3.64
N THR A 248 4.65 4.43 -3.63
CA THR A 248 5.86 4.21 -2.82
C THR A 248 6.96 5.20 -3.16
N ILE A 249 7.21 5.47 -4.45
CA ILE A 249 8.24 6.43 -4.88
C ILE A 249 7.76 7.87 -4.68
N ASN A 250 6.59 8.24 -5.25
CA ASN A 250 6.16 9.63 -5.28
C ASN A 250 5.72 10.13 -3.91
N ILE A 251 4.95 9.31 -3.19
CA ILE A 251 4.40 9.68 -1.87
C ILE A 251 5.35 9.25 -0.75
N GLY A 252 5.77 7.98 -0.74
CA GLY A 252 6.64 7.46 0.30
C GLY A 252 7.99 8.16 0.31
N LEU A 253 8.79 7.95 -0.73
CA LEU A 253 10.17 8.44 -0.80
C LEU A 253 10.27 9.97 -0.98
N CYS A 254 9.37 10.58 -1.80
CA CYS A 254 9.49 11.99 -2.17
C CYS A 254 8.68 12.95 -1.28
N GLU A 255 7.65 12.48 -0.55
CA GLU A 255 6.75 13.35 0.22
C GLU A 255 6.62 12.95 1.70
N SER A 256 7.15 11.77 2.10
CA SER A 256 6.92 11.20 3.42
C SER A 256 8.18 10.61 4.06
N LEU A 257 9.37 11.04 3.63
CA LEU A 257 10.64 10.54 4.17
C LEU A 257 10.85 10.86 5.65
N ASP A 258 10.11 11.84 6.19
CA ASP A 258 10.07 12.17 7.60
C ASP A 258 9.27 11.18 8.48
N ILE A 259 8.48 10.30 7.86
CA ILE A 259 7.65 9.32 8.58
C ILE A 259 7.86 7.87 8.14
N ILE A 260 8.58 7.62 7.04
CA ILE A 260 8.91 6.31 6.49
C ILE A 260 10.38 6.33 6.06
N SER A 261 11.11 5.22 6.24
CA SER A 261 12.53 5.14 5.91
C SER A 261 12.92 4.03 4.92
N TYR A 262 12.01 3.08 4.63
CA TYR A 262 12.25 1.96 3.72
C TYR A 262 11.22 1.94 2.59
N PHE A 263 11.67 1.71 1.34
CA PHE A 263 10.84 1.83 0.15
C PHE A 263 11.07 0.66 -0.80
N GLY A 264 9.96 -0.02 -1.23
CA GLY A 264 10.00 -1.15 -2.16
C GLY A 264 9.05 -0.93 -3.35
N ALA A 265 9.59 -0.70 -4.55
CA ALA A 265 8.79 -0.46 -5.75
C ALA A 265 8.86 -1.65 -6.71
N PHE A 266 7.70 -2.24 -7.05
CA PHE A 266 7.61 -3.41 -7.91
C PHE A 266 6.86 -3.05 -9.20
N SER A 267 7.58 -2.97 -10.33
CA SER A 267 7.04 -2.55 -11.63
C SER A 267 6.36 -1.17 -11.59
N ALA A 268 7.11 -0.12 -11.20
CA ALA A 268 6.58 1.23 -11.06
C ALA A 268 5.95 1.75 -12.37
N CYS A 269 4.66 2.15 -12.29
CA CYS A 269 3.82 2.45 -13.44
C CYS A 269 4.10 3.85 -14.07
N PRO A 270 3.45 4.21 -15.18
CA PRO A 270 3.43 5.59 -15.69
C PRO A 270 3.14 6.62 -14.60
N THR A 271 3.70 7.83 -14.72
CA THR A 271 3.63 8.93 -13.76
C THR A 271 4.53 8.80 -12.52
N THR A 272 5.30 7.73 -12.40
CA THR A 272 6.37 7.62 -11.40
C THR A 272 7.41 8.72 -11.65
N ASN A 273 7.88 9.34 -10.58
CA ASN A 273 8.92 10.36 -10.63
C ASN A 273 10.22 9.79 -11.22
N THR A 274 10.86 10.55 -12.11
CA THR A 274 12.20 10.24 -12.61
C THR A 274 13.25 10.42 -11.52
N SER A 275 14.41 9.80 -11.69
CA SER A 275 15.54 9.93 -10.76
C SER A 275 15.86 11.40 -10.42
N ALA A 276 15.86 12.28 -11.41
CA ALA A 276 16.09 13.72 -11.20
C ALA A 276 15.02 14.38 -10.32
N LYS A 277 13.75 13.99 -10.46
CA LYS A 277 12.67 14.50 -9.61
C LYS A 277 12.76 13.92 -8.20
N ILE A 278 13.10 12.64 -8.07
CA ILE A 278 13.32 12.00 -6.76
C ILE A 278 14.43 12.75 -6.02
N VAL A 279 15.59 12.92 -6.63
CA VAL A 279 16.73 13.61 -6.01
C VAL A 279 16.37 15.04 -5.60
N SER A 280 15.65 15.77 -6.47
CA SER A 280 15.17 17.12 -6.13
C SER A 280 14.19 17.13 -4.95
N ALA A 281 13.33 16.12 -4.83
CA ALA A 281 12.39 15.99 -3.72
C ALA A 281 13.11 15.72 -2.39
N LEU A 282 14.20 14.94 -2.42
CA LEU A 282 15.02 14.61 -1.24
C LEU A 282 15.66 15.86 -0.61
N ASP A 283 15.80 16.96 -1.34
CA ASP A 283 16.29 18.24 -0.78
C ASP A 283 15.36 18.83 0.28
N ASN A 284 14.08 18.45 0.28
CA ASN A 284 13.13 18.84 1.33
C ASN A 284 13.29 18.04 2.63
N PHE A 285 14.07 16.94 2.61
CA PHE A 285 14.23 16.00 3.71
C PHE A 285 15.70 15.77 4.06
N LYS A 286 16.49 16.85 4.19
CA LYS A 286 17.95 16.76 4.39
C LYS A 286 18.36 16.13 5.73
N ASP A 287 17.46 16.19 6.71
CA ASP A 287 17.70 15.68 8.07
C ASP A 287 17.29 14.21 8.23
N TYR A 288 16.76 13.57 7.16
CA TYR A 288 16.23 12.21 7.20
C TYR A 288 16.97 11.32 6.21
N ASP A 289 17.62 10.27 6.66
CA ASP A 289 18.29 9.29 5.81
C ASP A 289 17.30 8.34 5.14
N ILE A 290 17.69 7.77 3.99
CA ILE A 290 16.99 6.67 3.36
C ILE A 290 17.62 5.38 3.89
N ASN A 291 16.86 4.56 4.63
CA ASN A 291 17.40 3.32 5.16
C ASN A 291 17.56 2.29 4.05
N TYR A 292 16.54 2.12 3.20
CA TYR A 292 16.66 1.30 2.00
C TYR A 292 15.65 1.70 0.91
N PHE A 293 16.10 1.71 -0.34
CA PHE A 293 15.24 1.84 -1.52
C PHE A 293 15.51 0.69 -2.49
N TYR A 294 14.55 -0.21 -2.61
CA TYR A 294 14.57 -1.33 -3.55
C TYR A 294 13.59 -1.09 -4.69
N ASN A 295 14.03 -1.31 -5.94
CA ASN A 295 13.18 -1.22 -7.11
C ASN A 295 13.43 -2.42 -8.03
N ILE A 296 12.36 -3.07 -8.52
CA ILE A 296 12.42 -4.23 -9.42
C ILE A 296 11.45 -4.06 -10.58
N CYS A 297 11.86 -4.51 -11.76
CA CYS A 297 10.97 -4.57 -12.92
C CYS A 297 11.38 -5.70 -13.88
N GLY A 298 10.40 -6.26 -14.58
CA GLY A 298 10.64 -7.20 -15.66
C GLY A 298 11.06 -6.49 -16.95
N THR A 299 12.07 -7.01 -17.68
CA THR A 299 12.57 -6.38 -18.93
C THR A 299 11.56 -6.43 -20.08
N ALA A 300 10.58 -7.34 -20.03
CA ALA A 300 9.45 -7.44 -20.96
C ALA A 300 8.15 -6.79 -20.45
N ASP A 301 8.22 -6.03 -19.33
CA ASP A 301 7.07 -5.29 -18.81
C ASP A 301 6.77 -4.06 -19.67
N GLY A 302 5.89 -4.21 -20.64
CA GLY A 302 5.53 -3.13 -21.60
C GLY A 302 4.81 -1.94 -20.94
N ILE A 303 4.37 -2.05 -19.70
CA ILE A 303 3.69 -0.98 -18.96
C ILE A 303 4.70 -0.21 -18.10
N ALA A 304 5.47 -0.91 -17.29
CA ALA A 304 6.28 -0.30 -16.23
C ALA A 304 7.75 -0.08 -16.61
N TRP A 305 8.32 -0.90 -17.49
CA TRP A 305 9.76 -0.88 -17.78
C TRP A 305 10.36 0.52 -18.02
N PRO A 306 9.80 1.37 -18.92
CA PRO A 306 10.38 2.70 -19.17
C PRO A 306 10.25 3.64 -17.97
N HIS A 307 9.29 3.42 -17.10
CA HIS A 307 9.02 4.27 -15.93
C HIS A 307 9.86 3.85 -14.73
N ALA A 308 9.93 2.55 -14.47
CA ALA A 308 10.75 1.98 -13.40
C ALA A 308 12.25 2.24 -13.65
N THR A 309 12.73 2.08 -14.90
CA THR A 309 14.11 2.40 -15.28
C THR A 309 14.42 3.89 -15.16
N ASN A 310 13.50 4.77 -15.58
CA ASN A 310 13.68 6.22 -15.48
C ASN A 310 13.69 6.71 -14.01
N ALA A 311 13.03 6.00 -13.11
CA ALA A 311 13.05 6.34 -11.69
C ALA A 311 14.42 6.10 -11.04
N VAL A 312 15.22 5.21 -11.60
CA VAL A 312 16.54 4.84 -11.04
C VAL A 312 17.71 5.23 -11.94
N LEU A 313 17.45 5.77 -13.13
CA LEU A 313 18.50 6.10 -14.11
C LEU A 313 19.55 7.05 -13.52
N ASN A 314 20.77 6.54 -13.36
CA ASN A 314 21.91 7.27 -12.78
C ASN A 314 21.64 7.84 -11.37
N ILE A 315 20.70 7.32 -10.62
CA ILE A 315 20.25 7.90 -9.34
C ILE A 315 21.38 8.01 -8.32
N THR A 316 22.27 7.02 -8.25
CA THR A 316 23.43 7.01 -7.36
C THR A 316 24.52 8.01 -7.76
N SER A 317 24.56 8.40 -9.05
CA SER A 317 25.42 9.47 -9.52
C SER A 317 24.81 10.86 -9.31
N LEU A 318 23.49 10.95 -9.18
CA LEU A 318 22.76 12.18 -8.93
C LEU A 318 22.68 12.54 -7.44
N SER A 319 22.80 11.55 -6.56
CA SER A 319 22.70 11.77 -5.11
C SER A 319 23.60 10.79 -4.34
N GLU A 320 24.45 11.32 -3.48
CA GLU A 320 25.28 10.53 -2.54
C GLU A 320 24.45 9.87 -1.43
N ARG A 321 23.17 10.20 -1.31
CA ARG A 321 22.24 9.64 -0.31
C ARG A 321 21.74 8.24 -0.67
N LEU A 322 21.93 7.84 -1.94
CA LEU A 322 21.59 6.52 -2.47
C LEU A 322 22.86 5.85 -2.99
N ARG A 323 23.22 4.73 -2.40
CA ARG A 323 24.43 3.99 -2.71
C ARG A 323 24.08 2.55 -3.03
N GLU A 324 24.53 2.09 -4.22
CA GLU A 324 24.32 0.72 -4.68
C GLU A 324 24.90 -0.26 -3.65
N ASP A 325 24.17 -1.33 -3.40
CA ASP A 325 24.53 -2.40 -2.44
C ASP A 325 24.70 -1.95 -0.96
N GLU A 326 24.38 -0.68 -0.63
CA GLU A 326 24.32 -0.23 0.76
C GLU A 326 22.87 0.06 1.19
N ASN A 327 22.21 1.02 0.53
CA ASN A 327 20.83 1.42 0.83
C ASN A 327 19.96 1.60 -0.43
N PHE A 328 20.46 1.15 -1.57
CA PHE A 328 19.75 1.17 -2.84
C PHE A 328 20.04 -0.10 -3.64
N LYS A 329 18.98 -0.65 -4.26
CA LYS A 329 19.12 -1.76 -5.20
C LYS A 329 18.12 -1.66 -6.34
N TRP A 330 18.64 -1.76 -7.58
CA TRP A 330 17.85 -1.98 -8.78
C TRP A 330 17.99 -3.43 -9.22
N GLN A 331 16.85 -4.12 -9.46
CA GLN A 331 16.83 -5.49 -9.95
C GLN A 331 16.03 -5.60 -11.25
N GLU A 332 16.64 -6.20 -12.26
CA GLU A 332 16.02 -6.51 -13.55
C GLU A 332 15.68 -7.99 -13.62
N ILE A 333 14.47 -8.33 -14.05
CA ILE A 333 14.05 -9.71 -14.26
C ILE A 333 13.93 -9.94 -15.76
N GLU A 334 14.88 -10.67 -16.31
CA GLU A 334 14.94 -10.96 -17.74
C GLU A 334 13.69 -11.68 -18.23
N GLY A 335 13.02 -11.11 -19.26
CA GLY A 335 11.76 -11.61 -19.78
C GLY A 335 10.56 -11.50 -18.84
N GLY A 336 10.72 -10.93 -17.64
CA GLY A 336 9.64 -10.68 -16.70
C GLY A 336 8.62 -9.70 -17.28
N VAL A 337 7.33 -9.92 -17.02
CA VAL A 337 6.21 -9.08 -17.48
C VAL A 337 5.49 -8.43 -16.29
N HIS A 338 4.45 -7.64 -16.55
CA HIS A 338 3.66 -6.94 -15.54
C HIS A 338 2.73 -7.89 -14.78
N ASP A 339 3.26 -8.73 -13.91
CA ASP A 339 2.50 -9.77 -13.22
C ASP A 339 3.00 -10.09 -11.80
N PHE A 340 2.20 -10.91 -11.10
CA PHE A 340 2.50 -11.34 -9.74
C PHE A 340 3.77 -12.19 -9.59
N LYS A 341 4.31 -12.77 -10.66
CA LYS A 341 5.57 -13.50 -10.57
C LYS A 341 6.72 -12.54 -10.23
N VAL A 342 6.76 -11.39 -10.90
CA VAL A 342 7.75 -10.33 -10.62
C VAL A 342 7.45 -9.67 -9.27
N TRP A 343 6.18 -9.40 -8.95
CA TRP A 343 5.81 -8.67 -7.74
C TRP A 343 5.99 -9.49 -6.46
N TYR A 344 5.66 -10.79 -6.46
CA TYR A 344 5.97 -11.66 -5.32
C TYR A 344 7.46 -11.85 -5.11
N LEU A 345 8.26 -11.94 -6.19
CA LEU A 345 9.71 -11.98 -6.09
C LEU A 345 10.25 -10.66 -5.52
N GLY A 346 9.73 -9.52 -6.00
CA GLY A 346 10.06 -8.20 -5.46
C GLY A 346 9.73 -8.09 -3.97
N PHE A 347 8.55 -8.53 -3.56
CA PHE A 347 8.16 -8.56 -2.17
C PHE A 347 9.07 -9.47 -1.33
N TYR A 348 9.34 -10.70 -1.80
CA TYR A 348 10.20 -11.67 -1.12
C TYR A 348 11.61 -11.11 -0.85
N ASN A 349 12.20 -10.45 -1.85
CA ASN A 349 13.50 -9.82 -1.68
C ASN A 349 13.42 -8.61 -0.73
N TYR A 350 12.44 -7.73 -0.97
CA TYR A 350 12.30 -6.47 -0.23
C TYR A 350 12.14 -6.67 1.28
N VAL A 351 11.30 -7.60 1.71
CA VAL A 351 11.03 -7.82 3.14
C VAL A 351 12.23 -8.38 3.90
N GLN A 352 13.23 -8.90 3.21
CA GLN A 352 14.51 -9.34 3.78
C GLN A 352 15.56 -8.22 3.84
N LEU A 353 15.29 -7.07 3.21
CA LEU A 353 16.19 -5.91 3.16
C LEU A 353 15.78 -4.80 4.15
N ILE A 354 14.63 -4.95 4.81
CA ILE A 354 14.08 -3.92 5.69
C ILE A 354 14.14 -4.33 7.16
N PHE A 355 14.18 -3.32 8.05
CA PHE A 355 14.14 -3.46 9.51
C PHE A 355 15.32 -4.22 10.15
N ASN A 356 16.43 -4.32 9.45
CA ASN A 356 17.61 -5.06 9.89
C ASN A 356 18.73 -4.14 10.47
N LYS A 357 18.37 -2.91 10.87
CA LYS A 357 19.29 -1.94 11.51
C LYS A 357 19.09 -1.87 12.99
#